data_460ec87b71e603e32933e8a6605c44b3
#
_entry.id   460ec87b71e603e32933e8a6605c44b3
#
_cell.length_a   1.000
_cell.length_b   1.000
_cell.length_c   1.000
_cell.angle_alpha   90.00
_cell.angle_beta   90.00
_cell.angle_gamma   90.00
#
_symmetry.space_group_name_H-M   'P 1'
#
loop_
_entity.id
_entity.type
_entity.pdbx_description
1 polymer ?
#
loop_
_entity_poly.entity_id
_entity_poly.type
_entity_poly.pdbx_seq_one_letter_code
_entity_poly.pdbx_strand_id
1 'polypeptide(L)'
;MGREFELKYWATPEQLQLLRAELALDWQSISMETVYYDTPAGDVSRRKWTLRRRYENGLSVCTLKTPLPDGSRGEWEVECGDIRSAIPMLCKLGAPEELLSLDAEALQPACGARFTRLAASVSCDGCTLELALDSGVLLGGGREIPLCEMEAELKSGSENAALAYAEALQSRYHLIPEPRSKYARASRLAKGE
;
A
#
# COMPACT_ATOMS: atom_id res chain seq x y z
N MET A 1 0.22 13.27 9.90
CA MET A 1 1.37 12.70 9.19
C MET A 1 1.88 11.54 10.00
N GLY A 2 1.73 10.32 9.52
CA GLY A 2 2.27 9.09 10.12
C GLY A 2 3.58 8.70 9.44
N ARG A 3 4.54 8.17 10.22
CA ARG A 3 5.70 7.45 9.70
C ARG A 3 5.30 5.98 9.62
N GLU A 4 5.33 5.43 8.42
CA GLU A 4 4.97 4.05 8.15
C GLU A 4 6.23 3.17 8.20
N PHE A 5 6.24 2.14 9.05
CA PHE A 5 7.22 1.07 9.03
C PHE A 5 6.49 -0.23 8.66
N GLU A 6 6.77 -0.73 7.47
CA GLU A 6 6.09 -1.87 6.86
C GLU A 6 7.09 -2.83 6.21
N LEU A 7 6.91 -4.10 6.46
CA LEU A 7 7.66 -5.20 5.85
C LEU A 7 6.73 -6.01 4.96
N LYS A 8 7.19 -6.32 3.74
CA LYS A 8 6.39 -7.03 2.72
C LYS A 8 7.10 -8.28 2.25
N TYR A 9 6.30 -9.32 2.02
CA TYR A 9 6.77 -10.60 1.57
C TYR A 9 5.83 -11.14 0.49
N TRP A 10 6.39 -11.56 -0.62
CA TRP A 10 5.67 -12.36 -1.60
C TRP A 10 5.38 -13.75 -1.00
N ALA A 11 4.21 -14.29 -1.30
CA ALA A 11 3.75 -15.59 -0.83
C ALA A 11 3.00 -16.33 -1.93
N THR A 12 2.86 -17.64 -1.80
CA THR A 12 1.88 -18.39 -2.58
C THR A 12 0.52 -18.39 -1.88
N PRO A 13 -0.58 -18.69 -2.60
CA PRO A 13 -1.89 -18.84 -1.98
C PRO A 13 -1.91 -19.86 -0.84
N GLU A 14 -1.19 -20.97 -0.99
CA GLU A 14 -1.08 -22.03 0.02
C GLU A 14 -0.37 -21.55 1.28
N GLN A 15 0.72 -20.76 1.12
CA GLN A 15 1.43 -20.16 2.24
C GLN A 15 0.54 -19.19 3.02
N LEU A 16 -0.25 -18.34 2.33
CA LEU A 16 -1.20 -17.44 3.00
C LEU A 16 -2.30 -18.21 3.73
N GLN A 17 -2.82 -19.28 3.14
CA GLN A 17 -3.84 -20.13 3.80
C GLN A 17 -3.28 -20.80 5.05
N LEU A 18 -2.06 -21.34 4.99
CA LEU A 18 -1.39 -21.98 6.12
C LEU A 18 -1.15 -20.94 7.25
N LEU A 19 -0.60 -19.77 6.90
CA LEU A 19 -0.34 -18.67 7.83
C LEU A 19 -1.63 -18.22 8.53
N ARG A 20 -2.71 -18.03 7.77
CA ARG A 20 -4.04 -17.67 8.31
C ARG A 20 -4.55 -18.72 9.30
N ALA A 21 -4.44 -20.00 8.95
CA ALA A 21 -4.94 -21.09 9.78
C ALA A 21 -4.13 -21.27 11.07
N GLU A 22 -2.80 -21.17 11.00
CA GLU A 22 -1.92 -21.42 12.14
C GLU A 22 -1.86 -20.24 13.13
N LEU A 23 -1.95 -19.00 12.64
CA LEU A 23 -1.96 -17.83 13.53
C LEU A 23 -3.29 -17.67 14.27
N ALA A 24 -4.39 -18.21 13.73
CA ALA A 24 -5.74 -18.20 14.34
C ALA A 24 -6.16 -16.83 14.90
N LEU A 25 -5.82 -15.74 14.17
CA LEU A 25 -6.16 -14.36 14.53
C LEU A 25 -7.59 -14.02 14.10
N ASP A 26 -8.14 -12.92 14.64
CA ASP A 26 -9.42 -12.37 14.20
C ASP A 26 -9.24 -11.58 12.89
N TRP A 27 -9.30 -12.32 11.77
CA TRP A 27 -9.09 -11.78 10.44
C TRP A 27 -10.33 -11.06 9.92
N GLN A 28 -10.18 -9.77 9.63
CA GLN A 28 -11.18 -8.95 8.98
C GLN A 28 -10.96 -8.95 7.47
N SER A 29 -12.03 -9.24 6.71
CA SER A 29 -11.96 -9.25 5.24
C SER A 29 -12.31 -7.89 4.67
N ILE A 30 -11.44 -7.33 3.85
CA ILE A 30 -11.59 -6.02 3.21
C ILE A 30 -11.44 -6.18 1.71
N SER A 31 -12.47 -5.79 0.95
CA SER A 31 -12.38 -5.68 -0.51
C SER A 31 -11.68 -4.38 -0.87
N MET A 32 -10.60 -4.47 -1.62
CA MET A 32 -9.75 -3.34 -1.99
C MET A 32 -9.70 -3.16 -3.51
N GLU A 33 -9.99 -1.94 -3.96
CA GLU A 33 -9.72 -1.51 -5.33
C GLU A 33 -8.92 -0.21 -5.29
N THR A 34 -7.71 -0.22 -5.82
CA THR A 34 -6.80 0.92 -5.83
C THR A 34 -6.52 1.36 -7.25
N VAL A 35 -6.67 2.65 -7.50
CA VAL A 35 -6.27 3.32 -8.74
C VAL A 35 -5.18 4.33 -8.42
N TYR A 36 -4.05 4.21 -9.09
CA TYR A 36 -2.95 5.16 -9.03
C TYR A 36 -3.05 6.14 -10.19
N TYR A 37 -2.84 7.42 -9.89
CA TYR A 37 -3.00 8.50 -10.85
C TYR A 37 -1.67 9.17 -11.15
N ASP A 38 -1.49 9.55 -12.41
CA ASP A 38 -0.40 10.40 -12.88
C ASP A 38 -0.89 11.27 -14.05
N THR A 39 -0.13 12.29 -14.40
CA THR A 39 -0.34 13.01 -15.68
C THR A 39 0.34 12.25 -16.82
N PRO A 40 -0.03 12.49 -18.09
CA PRO A 40 0.69 11.92 -19.23
C PRO A 40 2.18 12.24 -19.24
N ALA A 41 2.56 13.37 -18.65
CA ALA A 41 3.96 13.78 -18.51
C ALA A 41 4.68 13.09 -17.33
N GLY A 42 3.98 12.35 -16.45
CA GLY A 42 4.56 11.69 -15.30
C GLY A 42 4.90 12.64 -14.15
N ASP A 43 4.09 13.67 -13.92
CA ASP A 43 4.40 14.72 -12.95
C ASP A 43 4.41 14.23 -11.51
N VAL A 44 3.60 13.20 -11.18
CA VAL A 44 3.57 12.56 -9.87
C VAL A 44 4.77 11.63 -9.72
N SER A 45 4.98 10.73 -10.67
CA SER A 45 6.06 9.72 -10.61
C SER A 45 7.46 10.34 -10.66
N ARG A 46 7.68 11.42 -11.44
CA ARG A 46 8.97 12.14 -11.47
C ARG A 46 9.36 12.74 -10.12
N ARG A 47 8.37 13.11 -9.31
CA ARG A 47 8.59 13.57 -7.92
C ARG A 47 8.78 12.42 -6.94
N LYS A 48 8.75 11.15 -7.41
CA LYS A 48 8.72 9.94 -6.59
C LYS A 48 7.51 9.90 -5.64
N TRP A 49 6.46 10.60 -5.99
CA TRP A 49 5.19 10.62 -5.28
C TRP A 49 4.31 9.46 -5.73
N THR A 50 3.36 9.10 -4.88
CA THR A 50 2.28 8.18 -5.21
C THR A 50 0.97 8.84 -4.86
N LEU A 51 0.13 9.08 -5.85
CA LEU A 51 -1.21 9.63 -5.69
C LEU A 51 -2.21 8.54 -6.05
N ARG A 52 -3.07 8.15 -5.11
CA ARG A 52 -4.02 7.06 -5.31
C ARG A 52 -5.41 7.39 -4.76
N ARG A 53 -6.42 6.78 -5.36
CA ARG A 53 -7.72 6.58 -4.74
C ARG A 53 -7.87 5.09 -4.46
N ARG A 54 -8.25 4.74 -3.23
CA ARG A 54 -8.53 3.38 -2.81
C ARG A 54 -9.98 3.27 -2.36
N TYR A 55 -10.65 2.24 -2.82
CA TYR A 55 -11.98 1.89 -2.40
C TYR A 55 -11.90 0.70 -1.45
N GLU A 56 -12.43 0.84 -0.23
CA GLU A 56 -12.37 -0.12 0.86
C GLU A 56 -13.78 -0.35 1.40
N ASN A 57 -14.38 -1.51 1.13
CA ASN A 57 -15.70 -1.89 1.66
C ASN A 57 -16.76 -0.77 1.58
N GLY A 58 -16.78 0.01 0.52
CA GLY A 58 -17.75 1.10 0.34
C GLY A 58 -17.24 2.50 0.66
N LEU A 59 -16.07 2.64 1.28
CA LEU A 59 -15.42 3.93 1.52
C LEU A 59 -14.38 4.22 0.44
N SER A 60 -14.29 5.47 0.04
CA SER A 60 -13.29 5.94 -0.92
C SER A 60 -12.28 6.85 -0.23
N VAL A 61 -11.02 6.46 -0.23
CA VAL A 61 -9.91 7.18 0.40
C VAL A 61 -8.89 7.58 -0.64
N CYS A 62 -8.57 8.87 -0.69
CA CYS A 62 -7.50 9.41 -1.51
C CYS A 62 -6.25 9.64 -0.68
N THR A 63 -5.10 9.17 -1.17
CA THR A 63 -3.83 9.19 -0.46
C THR A 63 -2.73 9.80 -1.32
N LEU A 64 -1.94 10.69 -0.73
CA LEU A 64 -0.63 11.08 -1.25
C LEU A 64 0.46 10.48 -0.37
N LYS A 65 1.44 9.79 -0.99
CA LYS A 65 2.69 9.39 -0.34
C LYS A 65 3.88 10.09 -1.01
N THR A 66 4.79 10.66 -0.21
CA THR A 66 5.99 11.33 -0.71
C THR A 66 7.24 10.82 0.02
N PRO A 67 8.43 10.86 -0.62
CA PRO A 67 9.67 10.64 0.11
C PRO A 67 9.93 11.80 1.06
N LEU A 68 10.49 11.50 2.24
CA LEU A 68 10.98 12.50 3.19
C LEU A 68 12.50 12.53 3.19
N PRO A 69 13.14 13.64 3.67
CA PRO A 69 14.60 13.80 3.66
C PRO A 69 15.35 12.75 4.47
N ASP A 70 14.72 12.18 5.48
CA ASP A 70 15.27 11.10 6.33
C ASP A 70 15.17 9.70 5.70
N GLY A 71 14.65 9.61 4.47
CA GLY A 71 14.43 8.36 3.75
C GLY A 71 13.11 7.66 4.08
N SER A 72 12.35 8.16 5.05
CA SER A 72 10.99 7.69 5.34
C SER A 72 9.98 8.22 4.33
N ARG A 73 8.70 7.87 4.48
CA ARG A 73 7.62 8.36 3.63
C ARG A 73 6.61 9.14 4.45
N GLY A 74 6.28 10.34 3.96
CA GLY A 74 5.11 11.08 4.43
C GLY A 74 3.85 10.53 3.77
N GLU A 75 2.78 10.44 4.55
CA GLU A 75 1.47 10.00 4.09
C GLU A 75 0.37 10.95 4.57
N TRP A 76 -0.51 11.33 3.65
CA TRP A 76 -1.72 12.12 3.89
C TRP A 76 -2.89 11.43 3.25
N GLU A 77 -3.97 11.29 3.99
CA GLU A 77 -5.17 10.61 3.55
C GLU A 77 -6.40 11.46 3.81
N VAL A 78 -7.38 11.34 2.92
CA VAL A 78 -8.68 12.01 3.06
C VAL A 78 -9.77 11.12 2.46
N GLU A 79 -10.90 11.01 3.13
CA GLU A 79 -12.09 10.38 2.57
C GLU A 79 -12.64 11.27 1.46
N CYS A 80 -12.54 10.80 0.21
CA CYS A 80 -12.98 11.51 -0.98
C CYS A 80 -13.21 10.55 -2.15
N GLY A 81 -14.31 10.73 -2.88
CA GLY A 81 -14.65 9.89 -4.05
C GLY A 81 -13.95 10.28 -5.34
N ASP A 82 -13.34 11.46 -5.39
CA ASP A 82 -12.68 12.00 -6.58
C ASP A 82 -11.28 12.50 -6.25
N ILE A 83 -10.29 12.03 -7.03
CA ILE A 83 -8.88 12.34 -6.78
C ILE A 83 -8.54 13.82 -6.98
N ARG A 84 -9.21 14.50 -7.91
CA ARG A 84 -8.97 15.93 -8.18
C ARG A 84 -9.46 16.77 -7.02
N SER A 85 -10.66 16.46 -6.51
CA SER A 85 -11.25 17.12 -5.34
C SER A 85 -10.44 16.87 -4.06
N ALA A 86 -9.73 15.73 -3.98
CA ALA A 86 -8.90 15.40 -2.83
C ALA A 86 -7.63 16.26 -2.72
N ILE A 87 -7.08 16.76 -3.84
CA ILE A 87 -5.82 17.53 -3.86
C ILE A 87 -5.83 18.70 -2.86
N PRO A 88 -6.77 19.66 -2.92
CA PRO A 88 -6.78 20.76 -1.96
C PRO A 88 -7.07 20.31 -0.53
N MET A 89 -7.76 19.17 -0.34
CA MET A 89 -8.02 18.63 0.99
C MET A 89 -6.76 18.04 1.61
N LEU A 90 -5.95 17.30 0.81
CA LEU A 90 -4.65 16.75 1.23
C LEU A 90 -3.69 17.88 1.63
N CYS A 91 -3.64 18.97 0.86
CA CYS A 91 -2.81 20.14 1.20
C CYS A 91 -3.25 20.80 2.53
N LYS A 92 -4.56 20.88 2.80
CA LYS A 92 -5.06 21.37 4.10
C LYS A 92 -4.64 20.48 5.28
N LEU A 93 -4.37 19.20 5.04
CA LEU A 93 -3.83 18.26 6.03
C LEU A 93 -2.30 18.32 6.15
N GLY A 94 -1.64 19.26 5.41
CA GLY A 94 -0.19 19.47 5.45
C GLY A 94 0.60 18.71 4.40
N ALA A 95 -0.05 18.17 3.35
CA ALA A 95 0.66 17.67 2.18
C ALA A 95 1.42 18.80 1.48
N PRO A 96 2.51 18.51 0.74
CA PRO A 96 3.29 19.52 0.03
C PRO A 96 2.41 20.41 -0.86
N GLU A 97 2.59 21.74 -0.79
CA GLU A 97 1.82 22.70 -1.57
C GLU A 97 2.07 22.55 -3.08
N GLU A 98 3.20 21.97 -3.46
CA GLU A 98 3.52 21.62 -4.86
C GLU A 98 2.49 20.67 -5.48
N LEU A 99 1.70 19.97 -4.65
CA LEU A 99 0.58 19.16 -5.13
C LEU A 99 -0.48 20.01 -5.85
N LEU A 100 -0.67 21.27 -5.42
CA LEU A 100 -1.57 22.23 -6.08
C LEU A 100 -1.07 22.70 -7.44
N SER A 101 0.23 22.51 -7.73
CA SER A 101 0.80 22.87 -9.04
C SER A 101 0.60 21.81 -10.11
N LEU A 102 0.06 20.64 -9.77
CA LEU A 102 -0.29 19.62 -10.74
C LEU A 102 -1.49 20.09 -11.57
N ASP A 103 -1.46 19.79 -12.86
CA ASP A 103 -2.65 19.91 -13.71
C ASP A 103 -3.63 18.79 -13.31
N ALA A 104 -4.58 19.14 -12.42
CA ALA A 104 -5.55 18.19 -11.93
C ALA A 104 -6.44 17.61 -13.03
N GLU A 105 -6.72 18.37 -14.11
CA GLU A 105 -7.52 17.90 -15.25
C GLU A 105 -6.76 16.90 -16.10
N ALA A 106 -5.43 16.98 -16.11
CA ALA A 106 -4.59 16.02 -16.83
C ALA A 106 -4.38 14.70 -16.06
N LEU A 107 -4.80 14.61 -14.79
CA LEU A 107 -4.69 13.37 -14.02
C LEU A 107 -5.55 12.26 -14.62
N GLN A 108 -4.92 11.12 -14.85
CA GLN A 108 -5.56 9.93 -15.42
C GLN A 108 -5.11 8.67 -14.67
N PRO A 109 -5.90 7.58 -14.69
CA PRO A 109 -5.48 6.28 -14.19
C PRO A 109 -4.21 5.80 -14.90
N ALA A 110 -3.17 5.49 -14.15
CA ALA A 110 -1.88 5.00 -14.66
C ALA A 110 -1.73 3.48 -14.47
N CYS A 111 -2.12 2.98 -13.32
CA CYS A 111 -2.10 1.55 -12.97
C CYS A 111 -2.99 1.34 -11.73
N GLY A 112 -3.09 0.09 -11.27
CA GLY A 112 -3.96 -0.21 -10.13
C GLY A 112 -3.71 -1.56 -9.47
N ALA A 113 -4.57 -1.89 -8.52
CA ALA A 113 -4.63 -3.18 -7.87
C ALA A 113 -6.09 -3.48 -7.46
N ARG A 114 -6.50 -4.73 -7.55
CA ARG A 114 -7.80 -5.22 -7.07
C ARG A 114 -7.55 -6.51 -6.29
N PHE A 115 -7.86 -6.51 -5.01
CA PHE A 115 -7.54 -7.63 -4.14
C PHE A 115 -8.46 -7.69 -2.91
N THR A 116 -8.49 -8.83 -2.28
CA THR A 116 -9.04 -8.99 -0.93
C THR A 116 -7.88 -8.95 0.06
N ARG A 117 -8.00 -8.13 1.08
CA ARG A 117 -7.13 -8.09 2.24
C ARG A 117 -7.78 -8.81 3.41
N LEU A 118 -7.05 -9.71 4.02
CA LEU A 118 -7.38 -10.20 5.36
C LEU A 118 -6.44 -9.47 6.33
N ALA A 119 -6.99 -8.62 7.19
CA ALA A 119 -6.22 -7.84 8.17
C ALA A 119 -6.49 -8.33 9.59
N ALA A 120 -5.46 -8.41 10.40
CA ALA A 120 -5.58 -8.73 11.82
C ALA A 120 -4.52 -8.01 12.64
N SER A 121 -4.91 -7.57 13.84
CA SER A 121 -3.96 -7.01 14.80
C SER A 121 -3.26 -8.15 15.57
N VAL A 122 -1.96 -8.02 15.76
CA VAL A 122 -1.17 -8.93 16.58
C VAL A 122 -0.30 -8.13 17.55
N SER A 123 -0.34 -8.51 18.82
CA SER A 123 0.58 -8.00 19.84
C SER A 123 1.74 -8.97 19.98
N CYS A 124 2.94 -8.50 19.80
CA CYS A 124 4.18 -9.22 20.02
C CYS A 124 4.98 -8.56 21.17
N ASP A 125 6.04 -9.22 21.63
CA ASP A 125 6.88 -8.64 22.68
C ASP A 125 7.53 -7.34 22.17
N GLY A 126 7.11 -6.22 22.76
CA GLY A 126 7.60 -4.87 22.44
C GLY A 126 6.97 -4.18 21.23
N CYS A 127 5.96 -4.75 20.55
CA CYS A 127 5.26 -4.07 19.47
C CYS A 127 3.81 -4.55 19.27
N THR A 128 3.03 -3.72 18.56
CA THR A 128 1.75 -4.12 17.98
C THR A 128 1.84 -3.93 16.46
N LEU A 129 1.49 -4.98 15.73
CA LEU A 129 1.48 -5.01 14.27
C LEU A 129 0.05 -5.16 13.74
N GLU A 130 -0.18 -4.65 12.54
CA GLU A 130 -1.22 -5.14 11.66
C GLU A 130 -0.58 -6.10 10.67
N LEU A 131 -1.07 -7.34 10.63
CA LEU A 131 -0.76 -8.28 9.57
C LEU A 131 -1.83 -8.19 8.50
N ALA A 132 -1.41 -8.12 7.25
CA ALA A 132 -2.30 -8.13 6.11
C ALA A 132 -1.90 -9.25 5.12
N LEU A 133 -2.89 -10.04 4.71
CA LEU A 133 -2.75 -11.07 3.68
C LEU A 133 -3.53 -10.61 2.46
N ASP A 134 -2.82 -10.22 1.41
CA ASP A 134 -3.41 -9.68 0.19
C ASP A 134 -3.41 -10.72 -0.92
N SER A 135 -4.58 -10.94 -1.52
CA SER A 135 -4.76 -11.87 -2.64
C SER A 135 -5.64 -11.28 -3.73
N GLY A 136 -5.12 -11.20 -4.96
CA GLY A 136 -5.82 -10.60 -6.09
C GLY A 136 -4.92 -10.36 -7.28
N VAL A 137 -4.99 -9.15 -7.88
CA VAL A 137 -4.24 -8.78 -9.07
C VAL A 137 -3.69 -7.37 -9.02
N LEU A 138 -2.55 -7.16 -9.66
CA LEU A 138 -2.04 -5.85 -10.05
C LEU A 138 -2.46 -5.57 -11.50
N LEU A 139 -2.79 -4.31 -11.79
CA LEU A 139 -3.36 -3.85 -13.05
C LEU A 139 -2.43 -2.82 -13.71
N GLY A 140 -2.08 -3.00 -14.97
CA GLY A 140 -1.27 -2.02 -15.69
C GLY A 140 -1.17 -2.32 -17.19
N GLY A 141 -1.32 -1.28 -18.03
CA GLY A 141 -1.21 -1.39 -19.48
C GLY A 141 -2.18 -2.39 -20.12
N GLY A 142 -3.40 -2.48 -19.58
CA GLY A 142 -4.41 -3.45 -20.03
C GLY A 142 -4.11 -4.92 -19.63
N ARG A 143 -3.13 -5.15 -18.77
CA ARG A 143 -2.70 -6.48 -18.29
C ARG A 143 -2.99 -6.65 -16.81
N GLU A 144 -3.12 -7.89 -16.38
CA GLU A 144 -3.24 -8.28 -14.98
C GLU A 144 -2.14 -9.30 -14.64
N ILE A 145 -1.55 -9.16 -13.45
CA ILE A 145 -0.65 -10.18 -12.87
C ILE A 145 -1.09 -10.52 -11.45
N PRO A 146 -0.88 -11.75 -10.99
CA PRO A 146 -1.24 -12.15 -9.63
C PRO A 146 -0.58 -11.27 -8.57
N LEU A 147 -1.34 -10.92 -7.55
CA LEU A 147 -0.90 -10.33 -6.30
C LEU A 147 -1.16 -11.33 -5.18
N CYS A 148 -0.11 -11.75 -4.50
CA CYS A 148 -0.21 -12.61 -3.34
C CYS A 148 0.94 -12.25 -2.40
N GLU A 149 0.63 -11.60 -1.26
CA GLU A 149 1.66 -11.10 -0.34
C GLU A 149 1.17 -11.00 1.10
N MET A 150 2.12 -11.08 2.03
CA MET A 150 1.92 -10.73 3.43
C MET A 150 2.60 -9.38 3.69
N GLU A 151 1.90 -8.49 4.39
CA GLU A 151 2.44 -7.25 4.93
C GLU A 151 2.41 -7.29 6.46
N ALA A 152 3.43 -6.74 7.10
CA ALA A 152 3.49 -6.54 8.54
C ALA A 152 3.78 -5.06 8.79
N GLU A 153 2.78 -4.31 9.24
CA GLU A 153 2.86 -2.88 9.49
C GLU A 153 2.92 -2.60 10.99
N LEU A 154 3.91 -1.84 11.42
CA LEU A 154 4.06 -1.42 12.81
C LEU A 154 3.03 -0.35 13.16
N LYS A 155 2.13 -0.66 14.09
CA LYS A 155 1.15 0.31 14.62
C LYS A 155 1.67 1.01 15.87
N SER A 156 2.41 0.30 16.73
CA SER A 156 3.06 0.88 17.92
C SER A 156 4.21 0.01 18.43
N GLY A 157 5.16 0.65 19.12
CA GLY A 157 6.29 -0.06 19.74
C GLY A 157 7.57 0.01 18.91
N SER A 158 8.40 -1.02 19.00
CA SER A 158 9.76 -1.07 18.49
C SER A 158 9.82 -1.61 17.06
N GLU A 159 10.50 -0.89 16.15
CA GLU A 159 10.81 -1.38 14.79
C GLU A 159 11.64 -2.66 14.82
N ASN A 160 12.57 -2.82 15.79
CA ASN A 160 13.37 -4.03 15.93
C ASN A 160 12.50 -5.24 16.34
N ALA A 161 11.50 -5.04 17.22
CA ALA A 161 10.57 -6.09 17.58
C ALA A 161 9.67 -6.49 16.39
N ALA A 162 9.21 -5.50 15.62
CA ALA A 162 8.44 -5.73 14.40
C ALA A 162 9.24 -6.52 13.36
N LEU A 163 10.51 -6.14 13.13
CA LEU A 163 11.42 -6.85 12.25
C LEU A 163 11.62 -8.30 12.69
N ALA A 164 11.95 -8.53 13.96
CA ALA A 164 12.17 -9.88 14.48
C ALA A 164 10.93 -10.77 14.33
N TYR A 165 9.73 -10.23 14.59
CA TYR A 165 8.49 -10.96 14.41
C TYR A 165 8.22 -11.31 12.93
N ALA A 166 8.41 -10.35 12.02
CA ALA A 166 8.22 -10.57 10.59
C ALA A 166 9.23 -11.56 10.00
N GLU A 167 10.51 -11.53 10.45
CA GLU A 167 11.55 -12.49 10.05
C GLU A 167 11.24 -13.90 10.56
N ALA A 168 10.66 -14.03 11.76
CA ALA A 168 10.19 -15.33 12.26
C ALA A 168 9.07 -15.90 11.39
N LEU A 169 8.09 -15.09 10.96
CA LEU A 169 7.07 -15.50 10.01
C LEU A 169 7.67 -15.85 8.64
N GLN A 170 8.57 -15.00 8.14
CA GLN A 170 9.28 -15.26 6.88
C GLN A 170 9.95 -16.62 6.88
N SER A 171 10.71 -16.92 7.94
CA SER A 171 11.45 -18.19 8.06
C SER A 171 10.51 -19.39 8.19
N ARG A 172 9.46 -19.27 9.03
CA ARG A 172 8.50 -20.35 9.28
C ARG A 172 7.69 -20.72 8.04
N TYR A 173 7.25 -19.73 7.26
CA TYR A 173 6.39 -19.93 6.11
C TYR A 173 7.15 -19.83 4.78
N HIS A 174 8.48 -19.69 4.79
CA HIS A 174 9.34 -19.58 3.61
C HIS A 174 8.92 -18.44 2.66
N LEU A 175 8.54 -17.30 3.23
CA LEU A 175 8.12 -16.13 2.47
C LEU A 175 9.34 -15.44 1.83
N ILE A 176 9.12 -14.76 0.71
CA ILE A 176 10.20 -14.08 -0.03
C ILE A 176 10.06 -12.56 0.16
N PRO A 177 11.08 -11.85 0.68
CA PRO A 177 11.02 -10.40 0.84
C PRO A 177 10.67 -9.69 -0.48
N GLU A 178 9.70 -8.78 -0.44
CA GLU A 178 9.28 -7.97 -1.59
C GLU A 178 9.39 -6.47 -1.25
N PRO A 179 10.55 -5.85 -1.52
CA PRO A 179 10.77 -4.45 -1.16
C PRO A 179 9.97 -3.46 -2.02
N ARG A 180 9.45 -3.91 -3.17
CA ARG A 180 8.71 -3.04 -4.08
C ARG A 180 7.26 -2.88 -3.63
N SER A 181 6.76 -1.65 -3.70
CA SER A 181 5.33 -1.39 -3.45
C SER A 181 4.44 -1.96 -4.56
N LYS A 182 3.15 -2.16 -4.26
CA LYS A 182 2.12 -2.48 -5.26
C LYS A 182 2.16 -1.49 -6.44
N TYR A 183 2.31 -0.18 -6.13
CA TYR A 183 2.46 0.86 -7.16
C TYR A 183 3.67 0.60 -8.06
N ALA A 184 4.84 0.34 -7.50
CA ALA A 184 6.06 0.13 -8.29
C ALA A 184 5.93 -1.07 -9.24
N ARG A 185 5.32 -2.17 -8.76
CA ARG A 185 5.08 -3.36 -9.59
C ARG A 185 4.02 -3.12 -10.66
N ALA A 186 2.89 -2.50 -10.31
CA ALA A 186 1.81 -2.17 -11.26
C ALA A 186 2.25 -1.14 -12.31
N SER A 187 3.07 -0.15 -11.92
CA SER A 187 3.64 0.84 -12.85
C SER A 187 4.61 0.23 -13.86
N ARG A 188 5.44 -0.74 -13.44
CA ARG A 188 6.29 -1.51 -14.37
C ARG A 188 5.45 -2.32 -15.35
N LEU A 189 4.42 -3.01 -14.85
CA LEU A 189 3.47 -3.73 -15.70
C LEU A 189 2.85 -2.81 -16.74
N ALA A 190 2.47 -1.58 -16.37
CA ALA A 190 1.90 -0.60 -17.28
C ALA A 190 2.88 -0.17 -18.39
N LYS A 191 4.20 -0.17 -18.10
CA LYS A 191 5.25 0.17 -19.06
C LYS A 191 5.70 -1.01 -19.92
N GLY A 192 5.23 -2.23 -19.64
CA GLY A 192 5.63 -3.41 -20.39
C GLY A 192 6.93 -4.09 -19.90
N GLU A 193 7.35 -3.75 -18.67
CA GLU A 193 8.57 -4.27 -18.04
C GLU A 193 8.27 -5.51 -17.15
#